data_4f536879c3479fa092b6ea9882b143ab
#
_entry.id   4f536879c3479fa092b6ea9882b143ab
#
_cell.length_a   1.000
_cell.length_b   1.000
_cell.length_c   1.000
_cell.angle_alpha   90.00
_cell.angle_beta   90.00
_cell.angle_gamma   90.00
#
_symmetry.space_group_name_H-M   'P 1'
#
loop_
_entity.id
_entity.type
_entity.pdbx_description
1 polymer ?
#
loop_
_entity_poly.entity_id
_entity_poly.type
_entity_poly.pdbx_seq_one_letter_code
_entity_poly.pdbx_strand_id
1 'polypeptide(L)'
;MKVKNKALVLLLLIPCFTNATLTDYTKIETDCRKENQDINNSVVMGCADLASDAAKKDMNIVYQKIYKIIQTRETPDITRKFEVSQRNWITLRENWCDVQGFIIGTPMYSVCRMDMNISRVNELNDLLEQLQE
;
A
#
# COMPACT_ATOMS: atom_id res chain seq x y z
N MET A 1 -62.04 23.76 12.02
CA MET A 1 -61.11 22.60 11.90
C MET A 1 -59.75 23.06 11.41
N LYS A 2 -58.73 23.09 12.30
CA LYS A 2 -57.35 23.55 11.94
C LYS A 2 -56.55 22.32 11.55
N VAL A 3 -56.20 22.22 10.29
CA VAL A 3 -55.26 21.17 9.79
C VAL A 3 -53.82 21.62 10.10
N LYS A 4 -53.14 20.91 11.01
CA LYS A 4 -51.75 21.14 11.32
C LYS A 4 -50.90 20.37 10.28
N ASN A 5 -50.29 21.07 9.32
CA ASN A 5 -49.29 20.53 8.44
C ASN A 5 -48.01 20.24 9.25
N LYS A 6 -47.70 18.95 9.44
CA LYS A 6 -46.40 18.51 9.93
C LYS A 6 -45.47 18.40 8.72
N ALA A 7 -44.53 19.35 8.59
CA ALA A 7 -43.46 19.25 7.61
C ALA A 7 -42.49 18.13 8.06
N LEU A 8 -42.45 17.06 7.27
CA LEU A 8 -41.47 15.97 7.45
C LEU A 8 -40.14 16.41 6.87
N VAL A 9 -39.18 16.78 7.73
CA VAL A 9 -37.82 17.08 7.31
C VAL A 9 -37.11 15.75 7.03
N LEU A 10 -36.95 15.42 5.75
CA LEU A 10 -36.16 14.28 5.30
C LEU A 10 -34.68 14.61 5.39
N LEU A 11 -34.00 14.12 6.43
CA LEU A 11 -32.55 14.26 6.59
C LEU A 11 -31.87 13.35 5.56
N LEU A 12 -31.39 13.92 4.46
CA LEU A 12 -30.54 13.24 3.48
C LEU A 12 -29.17 12.99 4.11
N LEU A 13 -28.90 11.78 4.57
CA LEU A 13 -27.58 11.30 4.93
C LEU A 13 -26.75 11.18 3.64
N ILE A 14 -25.96 12.19 3.33
CA ILE A 14 -24.97 12.15 2.26
C ILE A 14 -23.84 11.23 2.75
N PRO A 15 -23.57 10.09 2.08
CA PRO A 15 -22.41 9.27 2.42
C PRO A 15 -21.16 10.09 2.11
N CYS A 16 -20.40 10.41 3.15
CA CYS A 16 -19.09 11.02 3.01
C CYS A 16 -18.14 9.97 2.44
N PHE A 17 -17.98 9.92 1.11
CA PHE A 17 -16.89 9.16 0.50
C PHE A 17 -15.58 9.87 0.87
N THR A 18 -14.94 9.39 1.91
CA THR A 18 -13.55 9.76 2.19
C THR A 18 -12.69 9.13 1.08
N ASN A 19 -12.33 9.92 0.07
CA ASN A 19 -11.25 9.57 -0.82
C ASN A 19 -10.01 9.38 0.06
N ALA A 20 -9.60 8.14 0.28
CA ALA A 20 -8.31 7.85 0.87
C ALA A 20 -7.26 8.40 -0.09
N THR A 21 -6.60 9.50 0.27
CA THR A 21 -5.47 10.00 -0.50
C THR A 21 -4.39 8.93 -0.48
N LEU A 22 -4.01 8.45 -1.67
CA LEU A 22 -2.90 7.51 -1.81
C LEU A 22 -1.65 8.12 -1.18
N THR A 23 -0.94 7.33 -0.37
CA THR A 23 0.32 7.75 0.25
C THR A 23 1.34 8.06 -0.84
N ASP A 24 1.93 9.25 -0.81
CA ASP A 24 3.01 9.64 -1.73
C ASP A 24 4.36 9.18 -1.17
N TYR A 25 4.75 7.95 -1.48
CA TYR A 25 6.00 7.35 -1.02
C TYR A 25 7.23 8.07 -1.58
N THR A 26 7.14 8.58 -2.82
CA THR A 26 8.22 9.36 -3.45
C THR A 26 8.45 10.65 -2.69
N LYS A 27 7.39 11.29 -2.22
CA LYS A 27 7.50 12.49 -1.39
C LYS A 27 8.16 12.19 -0.04
N ILE A 28 7.82 11.07 0.61
CA ILE A 28 8.46 10.65 1.87
C ILE A 28 9.97 10.53 1.68
N GLU A 29 10.40 9.82 0.65
CA GLU A 29 11.82 9.61 0.35
C GLU A 29 12.52 10.91 -0.02
N THR A 30 11.94 11.74 -0.90
CA THR A 30 12.55 12.99 -1.36
C THR A 30 12.61 14.05 -0.26
N ASP A 31 11.61 14.16 0.60
CA ASP A 31 11.61 15.10 1.73
C ASP A 31 12.69 14.69 2.75
N CYS A 32 12.81 13.39 3.06
CA CYS A 32 13.87 12.87 3.91
C CYS A 32 15.25 13.24 3.37
N ARG A 33 15.50 13.10 2.07
CA ARG A 33 16.78 13.50 1.46
C ARG A 33 17.03 15.00 1.54
N LYS A 34 16.00 15.83 1.37
CA LYS A 34 16.12 17.30 1.46
C LYS A 34 16.45 17.78 2.86
N GLU A 35 16.01 17.07 3.89
CA GLU A 35 16.30 17.38 5.29
C GLU A 35 17.73 17.03 5.67
N ASN A 36 18.41 16.19 4.89
CA ASN A 36 19.80 15.81 5.10
C ASN A 36 20.73 16.64 4.19
N GLN A 37 21.67 17.37 4.80
CA GLN A 37 22.56 18.28 4.06
C GLN A 37 23.61 17.52 3.22
N ASP A 38 24.09 16.38 3.73
CA ASP A 38 25.09 15.55 3.06
C ASP A 38 24.46 14.25 2.55
N ILE A 39 24.36 14.13 1.23
CA ILE A 39 23.82 12.91 0.59
C ILE A 39 24.94 11.87 0.46
N ASN A 40 24.84 10.82 1.23
CA ASN A 40 25.71 9.65 1.20
C ASN A 40 24.88 8.36 1.20
N ASN A 41 25.53 7.21 1.08
CA ASN A 41 24.84 5.91 1.01
C ASN A 41 23.94 5.65 2.22
N SER A 42 24.35 6.06 3.43
CA SER A 42 23.53 5.86 4.64
C SER A 42 22.25 6.69 4.61
N VAL A 43 22.33 7.95 4.15
CA VAL A 43 21.15 8.82 3.98
C VAL A 43 20.22 8.26 2.91
N VAL A 44 20.77 7.83 1.75
CA VAL A 44 19.97 7.22 0.68
C VAL A 44 19.23 5.98 1.18
N MET A 45 19.92 5.09 1.89
CA MET A 45 19.32 3.89 2.47
C MET A 45 18.24 4.24 3.50
N GLY A 46 18.55 5.12 4.45
CA GLY A 46 17.61 5.50 5.51
C GLY A 46 16.34 6.15 4.97
N CYS A 47 16.45 7.02 3.95
CA CYS A 47 15.29 7.64 3.33
C CYS A 47 14.47 6.64 2.49
N ALA A 48 15.13 5.71 1.80
CA ALA A 48 14.45 4.62 1.11
C ALA A 48 13.72 3.69 2.10
N ASP A 49 14.34 3.38 3.23
CA ASP A 49 13.71 2.55 4.27
C ASP A 49 12.45 3.20 4.85
N LEU A 50 12.44 4.53 5.07
CA LEU A 50 11.24 5.25 5.53
C LEU A 50 10.08 5.11 4.55
N ALA A 51 10.31 5.34 3.27
CA ALA A 51 9.28 5.17 2.23
C ALA A 51 8.86 3.70 2.08
N SER A 52 9.82 2.78 2.17
CA SER A 52 9.59 1.33 2.13
C SER A 52 8.70 0.86 3.28
N ASP A 53 8.92 1.35 4.50
CA ASP A 53 8.11 1.00 5.66
C ASP A 53 6.68 1.54 5.56
N ALA A 54 6.50 2.75 5.03
CA ALA A 54 5.18 3.29 4.73
C ALA A 54 4.44 2.41 3.70
N ALA A 55 5.12 2.05 2.59
CA ALA A 55 4.55 1.17 1.58
C ALA A 55 4.22 -0.24 2.13
N LYS A 56 5.08 -0.81 2.98
CA LYS A 56 4.79 -2.10 3.65
C LYS A 56 3.56 -2.04 4.54
N LYS A 57 3.39 -0.95 5.29
CA LYS A 57 2.21 -0.76 6.14
C LYS A 57 0.94 -0.72 5.29
N ASP A 58 0.93 0.07 4.22
CA ASP A 58 -0.23 0.19 3.34
C ASP A 58 -0.49 -1.12 2.58
N MET A 59 0.57 -1.80 2.11
CA MET A 59 0.48 -3.13 1.49
C MET A 59 -0.22 -4.14 2.40
N ASN A 60 0.11 -4.16 3.70
CA ASN A 60 -0.53 -5.06 4.65
C ASN A 60 -2.01 -4.72 4.85
N ILE A 61 -2.37 -3.44 4.90
CA ILE A 61 -3.76 -3.00 5.01
C ILE A 61 -4.57 -3.46 3.80
N VAL A 62 -4.05 -3.22 2.59
CA VAL A 62 -4.73 -3.59 1.34
C VAL A 62 -4.82 -5.12 1.22
N TYR A 63 -3.74 -5.85 1.51
CA TYR A 63 -3.74 -7.31 1.52
C TYR A 63 -4.84 -7.88 2.42
N GLN A 64 -5.00 -7.36 3.64
CA GLN A 64 -6.04 -7.82 4.57
C GLN A 64 -7.46 -7.55 4.06
N LYS A 65 -7.68 -6.42 3.38
CA LYS A 65 -8.97 -6.12 2.75
C LYS A 65 -9.30 -7.13 1.64
N ILE A 66 -8.35 -7.37 0.73
CA ILE A 66 -8.49 -8.34 -0.36
C ILE A 66 -8.73 -9.75 0.21
N TYR A 67 -7.93 -10.15 1.20
CA TYR A 67 -8.03 -11.46 1.83
C TYR A 67 -9.45 -11.73 2.35
N LYS A 68 -10.03 -10.76 3.08
CA LYS A 68 -11.40 -10.88 3.60
C LYS A 68 -12.44 -11.03 2.49
N ILE A 69 -12.29 -10.28 1.40
CA ILE A 69 -13.21 -10.37 0.26
C ILE A 69 -13.11 -11.75 -0.40
N ILE A 70 -11.89 -12.20 -0.70
CA ILE A 70 -11.63 -13.50 -1.34
C ILE A 70 -12.13 -14.63 -0.43
N GLN A 71 -11.84 -14.58 0.87
CA GLN A 71 -12.26 -15.60 1.83
C GLN A 71 -13.80 -15.77 1.90
N THR A 72 -14.54 -14.69 1.65
CA THR A 72 -16.03 -14.73 1.72
C THR A 72 -16.69 -15.04 0.39
N ARG A 73 -16.05 -14.73 -0.74
CA ARG A 73 -16.65 -14.83 -2.08
C ARG A 73 -16.15 -16.03 -2.89
N GLU A 74 -14.93 -16.52 -2.56
CA GLU A 74 -14.22 -17.49 -3.38
C GLU A 74 -14.03 -18.82 -2.66
N THR A 75 -13.47 -19.79 -3.40
CA THR A 75 -13.15 -21.10 -2.85
C THR A 75 -11.93 -21.04 -1.93
N PRO A 76 -11.78 -21.98 -0.97
CA PRO A 76 -10.58 -22.06 -0.12
C PRO A 76 -9.28 -22.22 -0.92
N ASP A 77 -9.34 -22.82 -2.11
CA ASP A 77 -8.17 -22.97 -2.99
C ASP A 77 -7.68 -21.62 -3.53
N ILE A 78 -8.57 -20.73 -3.92
CA ILE A 78 -8.23 -19.37 -4.37
C ILE A 78 -7.66 -18.55 -3.21
N THR A 79 -8.26 -18.63 -2.02
CA THR A 79 -7.73 -17.97 -0.81
C THR A 79 -6.29 -18.40 -0.54
N ARG A 80 -6.03 -19.72 -0.57
CA ARG A 80 -4.69 -20.26 -0.37
C ARG A 80 -3.70 -19.81 -1.46
N LYS A 81 -4.11 -19.76 -2.73
CA LYS A 81 -3.26 -19.25 -3.83
C LYS A 81 -2.89 -17.79 -3.62
N PHE A 82 -3.81 -16.96 -3.15
CA PHE A 82 -3.53 -15.57 -2.83
C PHE A 82 -2.47 -15.43 -1.70
N GLU A 83 -2.62 -16.19 -0.62
CA GLU A 83 -1.62 -16.23 0.47
C GLU A 83 -0.24 -16.69 -0.01
N VAL A 84 -0.19 -17.77 -0.79
CA VAL A 84 1.05 -18.32 -1.34
C VAL A 84 1.72 -17.32 -2.28
N SER A 85 0.94 -16.62 -3.12
CA SER A 85 1.46 -15.61 -4.03
C SER A 85 2.15 -14.47 -3.27
N GLN A 86 1.55 -13.99 -2.18
CA GLN A 86 2.15 -12.93 -1.36
C GLN A 86 3.43 -13.40 -0.66
N ARG A 87 3.47 -14.62 -0.12
CA ARG A 87 4.67 -15.19 0.49
C ARG A 87 5.81 -15.33 -0.51
N ASN A 88 5.51 -15.87 -1.69
CA ASN A 88 6.51 -16.05 -2.75
C ASN A 88 7.04 -14.69 -3.25
N TRP A 89 6.15 -13.68 -3.34
CA TRP A 89 6.55 -12.34 -3.71
C TRP A 89 7.51 -11.72 -2.66
N ILE A 90 7.26 -11.89 -1.37
CA ILE A 90 8.18 -11.43 -0.31
C ILE A 90 9.55 -12.11 -0.47
N THR A 91 9.58 -13.43 -0.69
CA THR A 91 10.83 -14.17 -0.90
C THR A 91 11.57 -13.68 -2.14
N LEU A 92 10.84 -13.45 -3.25
CA LEU A 92 11.41 -12.90 -4.47
C LEU A 92 12.03 -11.52 -4.22
N ARG A 93 11.32 -10.62 -3.53
CA ARG A 93 11.81 -9.28 -3.20
C ARG A 93 13.13 -9.35 -2.43
N GLU A 94 13.19 -10.13 -1.34
CA GLU A 94 14.40 -10.23 -0.54
C GLU A 94 15.59 -10.73 -1.36
N ASN A 95 15.42 -11.86 -2.05
CA ASN A 95 16.49 -12.44 -2.87
C ASN A 95 16.94 -11.51 -4.00
N TRP A 96 16.00 -10.86 -4.69
CA TRP A 96 16.32 -9.96 -5.79
C TRP A 96 17.05 -8.70 -5.31
N CYS A 97 16.60 -8.10 -4.22
CA CYS A 97 17.23 -6.89 -3.70
C CYS A 97 18.61 -7.17 -3.07
N ASP A 98 18.81 -8.37 -2.50
CA ASP A 98 20.14 -8.79 -2.06
C ASP A 98 21.12 -8.93 -3.25
N VAL A 99 20.66 -9.49 -4.37
CA VAL A 99 21.48 -9.55 -5.60
C VAL A 99 21.83 -8.15 -6.11
N GLN A 100 20.84 -7.23 -6.16
CA GLN A 100 21.10 -5.84 -6.59
C GLN A 100 22.05 -5.12 -5.66
N GLY A 101 21.87 -5.25 -4.35
CA GLY A 101 22.75 -4.63 -3.36
C GLY A 101 24.18 -5.16 -3.44
N PHE A 102 24.35 -6.46 -3.71
CA PHE A 102 25.66 -7.08 -3.87
C PHE A 102 26.36 -6.66 -5.17
N ILE A 103 25.64 -6.62 -6.29
CA ILE A 103 26.24 -6.36 -7.62
C ILE A 103 26.42 -4.87 -7.87
N ILE A 104 25.43 -4.04 -7.50
CA ILE A 104 25.42 -2.59 -7.84
C ILE A 104 26.02 -1.77 -6.71
N GLY A 105 25.74 -2.14 -5.46
CA GLY A 105 26.27 -1.47 -4.28
C GLY A 105 25.24 -1.24 -3.18
N THR A 106 25.75 -0.86 -2.02
CA THR A 106 25.01 -0.81 -0.73
C THR A 106 23.67 -0.10 -0.76
N PRO A 107 23.46 1.06 -1.41
CA PRO A 107 22.15 1.71 -1.40
C PRO A 107 21.03 0.86 -2.00
N MET A 108 21.38 -0.05 -2.92
CA MET A 108 20.39 -0.86 -3.63
C MET A 108 19.70 -1.89 -2.75
N TYR A 109 20.27 -2.28 -1.61
CA TYR A 109 19.54 -3.12 -0.65
C TYR A 109 18.24 -2.47 -0.19
N SER A 110 18.25 -1.19 0.11
CA SER A 110 17.05 -0.44 0.58
C SER A 110 16.22 0.13 -0.57
N VAL A 111 16.86 0.73 -1.57
CA VAL A 111 16.17 1.34 -2.73
C VAL A 111 15.34 0.30 -3.48
N CYS A 112 15.92 -0.87 -3.79
CA CYS A 112 15.19 -1.96 -4.44
C CYS A 112 13.97 -2.41 -3.63
N ARG A 113 14.11 -2.59 -2.30
CA ARG A 113 12.98 -2.97 -1.46
C ARG A 113 11.89 -1.90 -1.43
N MET A 114 12.26 -0.63 -1.40
CA MET A 114 11.32 0.48 -1.50
C MET A 114 10.52 0.41 -2.80
N ASP A 115 11.21 0.33 -3.93
CA ASP A 115 10.59 0.30 -5.26
C ASP A 115 9.65 -0.90 -5.42
N MET A 116 10.08 -2.09 -4.99
CA MET A 116 9.25 -3.28 -5.04
C MET A 116 8.05 -3.20 -4.11
N ASN A 117 8.18 -2.66 -2.90
CA ASN A 117 7.05 -2.47 -1.99
C ASN A 117 6.02 -1.49 -2.54
N ILE A 118 6.47 -0.36 -3.13
CA ILE A 118 5.59 0.61 -3.79
C ILE A 118 4.85 -0.04 -4.97
N SER A 119 5.58 -0.77 -5.82
CA SER A 119 4.96 -1.49 -6.94
C SER A 119 3.90 -2.49 -6.45
N ARG A 120 4.21 -3.25 -5.39
CA ARG A 120 3.28 -4.25 -4.87
C ARG A 120 2.03 -3.65 -4.25
N VAL A 121 2.13 -2.56 -3.51
CA VAL A 121 0.94 -1.91 -2.95
C VAL A 121 0.03 -1.37 -4.05
N ASN A 122 0.60 -0.86 -5.15
CA ASN A 122 -0.18 -0.41 -6.31
C ASN A 122 -0.91 -1.60 -6.98
N GLU A 123 -0.21 -2.71 -7.27
CA GLU A 123 -0.84 -3.93 -7.81
C GLU A 123 -1.99 -4.45 -6.93
N LEU A 124 -1.81 -4.42 -5.60
CA LEU A 124 -2.86 -4.86 -4.68
C LEU A 124 -4.04 -3.88 -4.63
N ASN A 125 -3.79 -2.56 -4.73
CA ASN A 125 -4.86 -1.57 -4.82
C ASN A 125 -5.67 -1.75 -6.10
N ASP A 126 -5.02 -1.96 -7.25
CA ASP A 126 -5.70 -2.21 -8.53
C ASP A 126 -6.61 -3.47 -8.44
N LEU A 127 -6.12 -4.53 -7.78
CA LEU A 127 -6.94 -5.71 -7.53
C LEU A 127 -8.10 -5.44 -6.57
N LEU A 128 -7.87 -4.65 -5.52
CA LEU A 128 -8.92 -4.29 -4.56
C LEU A 128 -10.03 -3.49 -5.23
N GLU A 129 -9.69 -2.54 -6.11
CA GLU A 129 -10.67 -1.77 -6.90
C GLU A 129 -11.54 -2.69 -7.74
N GLN A 130 -10.95 -3.62 -8.50
CA GLN A 130 -11.68 -4.60 -9.31
C GLN A 130 -12.62 -5.50 -8.48
N LEU A 131 -12.25 -5.78 -7.23
CA LEU A 131 -13.09 -6.60 -6.34
C LEU A 131 -14.27 -5.83 -5.72
N GLN A 132 -14.25 -4.49 -5.81
CA GLN A 132 -15.28 -3.62 -5.24
C GLN A 132 -16.31 -3.15 -6.28
N GLU A 133 -16.06 -3.37 -7.57
CA GLU A 133 -17.00 -3.15 -8.67
C GLU A 133 -18.10 -4.24 -8.70
#